data_3f04e5f5f74d62b0a0eb53809f62f5b2
#
_entry.id   3f04e5f5f74d62b0a0eb53809f62f5b2
#
_cell.length_a   1.000
_cell.length_b   1.000
_cell.length_c   1.000
_cell.angle_alpha   90.00
_cell.angle_beta   90.00
_cell.angle_gamma   90.00
#
_symmetry.space_group_name_H-M   'P 1'
#
loop_
_entity.id
_entity.type
_entity.pdbx_description
1 polymer ?
#
loop_
_entity_poly.entity_id
_entity_poly.type
_entity_poly.pdbx_seq_one_letter_code
_entity_poly.pdbx_strand_id
1 'polypeptide(L)'
;MQRRIIPDVVHEQDIVALDKTRSVHDAVQLMSTHNIAAVAVTNGDHQLIGIISERDITHRVLACGLNPQATPLSDIMTENPETLLASDRCLDAIELMLTRNIRHLPVVDDQRRVIAMISMRDLLKVSLQELNITIDYARREAFGPQDA
;
A
#
# COMPACT_ATOMS: atom_id res chain seq x y z
N MET A 1 -16.13 8.15 -10.21
CA MET A 1 -15.49 7.04 -9.49
C MET A 1 -15.58 7.26 -8.01
N GLN A 2 -16.52 6.62 -7.33
CA GLN A 2 -16.78 6.83 -5.90
C GLN A 2 -16.41 5.61 -5.03
N ARG A 3 -15.58 4.71 -5.56
CA ARG A 3 -15.16 3.53 -4.83
C ARG A 3 -14.30 3.92 -3.61
N ARG A 4 -14.62 3.31 -2.50
CA ARG A 4 -13.89 3.48 -1.23
C ARG A 4 -12.73 2.53 -1.17
N ILE A 5 -11.72 2.91 -0.40
CA ILE A 5 -10.55 2.07 -0.17
C ILE A 5 -10.97 0.72 0.43
N ILE A 6 -11.78 0.73 1.48
CA ILE A 6 -12.40 -0.47 2.03
C ILE A 6 -13.93 -0.32 1.89
N PRO A 7 -14.65 -1.31 1.39
CA PRO A 7 -14.19 -2.65 0.94
C PRO A 7 -13.85 -2.76 -0.55
N ASP A 8 -13.93 -1.67 -1.32
CA ASP A 8 -13.99 -1.76 -2.78
C ASP A 8 -12.63 -2.06 -3.44
N VAL A 9 -11.53 -1.59 -2.86
CA VAL A 9 -10.17 -1.83 -3.37
C VAL A 9 -9.51 -2.98 -2.63
N VAL A 10 -9.53 -2.94 -1.30
CA VAL A 10 -9.01 -3.99 -0.43
C VAL A 10 -9.99 -4.26 0.71
N HIS A 11 -9.84 -5.40 1.37
CA HIS A 11 -10.49 -5.71 2.63
C HIS A 11 -9.54 -5.46 3.79
N GLU A 12 -10.06 -5.40 5.01
CA GLU A 12 -9.21 -5.49 6.19
C GLU A 12 -8.38 -6.76 6.12
N GLN A 13 -7.08 -6.61 6.35
CA GLN A 13 -6.10 -7.69 6.22
C GLN A 13 -5.41 -7.90 7.55
N ASP A 14 -4.99 -9.14 7.81
CA ASP A 14 -3.93 -9.39 8.78
C ASP A 14 -2.64 -8.83 8.20
N ILE A 15 -2.25 -7.65 8.71
CA ILE A 15 -1.19 -6.89 8.09
C ILE A 15 0.16 -7.40 8.52
N VAL A 16 1.02 -7.51 7.53
CA VAL A 16 2.44 -7.70 7.76
C VAL A 16 3.03 -6.37 8.23
N ALA A 17 3.19 -6.26 9.53
CA ALA A 17 3.82 -5.12 10.19
C ALA A 17 4.92 -5.61 11.13
N LEU A 18 5.93 -4.79 11.31
CA LEU A 18 7.05 -5.07 12.21
C LEU A 18 7.23 -3.94 13.21
N ASP A 19 7.64 -4.30 14.42
CA ASP A 19 8.08 -3.33 15.41
C ASP A 19 9.35 -2.61 14.94
N LYS A 20 9.47 -1.34 15.28
CA LYS A 20 10.60 -0.47 14.89
C LYS A 20 11.98 -1.00 15.29
N THR A 21 12.04 -1.85 16.30
CA THR A 21 13.30 -2.43 16.82
C THR A 21 13.78 -3.64 16.02
N ARG A 22 12.91 -4.19 15.16
CA ARG A 22 13.26 -5.31 14.27
C ARG A 22 14.27 -4.85 13.21
N SER A 23 15.01 -5.79 12.67
CA SER A 23 16.05 -5.50 11.68
C SER A 23 15.50 -5.32 10.27
N VAL A 24 16.26 -4.64 9.42
CA VAL A 24 16.00 -4.58 7.98
C VAL A 24 15.94 -5.98 7.37
N HIS A 25 16.79 -6.90 7.84
CA HIS A 25 16.78 -8.28 7.38
C HIS A 25 15.43 -8.97 7.65
N ASP A 26 14.82 -8.73 8.82
CA ASP A 26 13.49 -9.25 9.14
C ASP A 26 12.43 -8.73 8.15
N ALA A 27 12.50 -7.45 7.77
CA ALA A 27 11.60 -6.88 6.77
C ALA A 27 11.81 -7.51 5.39
N VAL A 28 13.05 -7.73 4.98
CA VAL A 28 13.39 -8.40 3.71
C VAL A 28 12.83 -9.82 3.68
N GLN A 29 12.94 -10.56 4.78
CA GLN A 29 12.38 -11.91 4.90
C GLN A 29 10.85 -11.91 4.75
N LEU A 30 10.17 -10.98 5.39
CA LEU A 30 8.72 -10.83 5.26
C LEU A 30 8.29 -10.45 3.84
N MET A 31 8.99 -9.51 3.22
CA MET A 31 8.72 -9.10 1.84
C MET A 31 8.87 -10.29 0.88
N SER A 32 9.90 -11.08 1.06
CA SER A 32 10.15 -12.28 0.25
C SER A 32 9.10 -13.36 0.48
N THR A 33 8.77 -13.67 1.73
CA THR A 33 7.83 -14.73 2.09
C THR A 33 6.41 -14.41 1.63
N HIS A 34 5.98 -13.16 1.75
CA HIS A 34 4.62 -12.73 1.40
C HIS A 34 4.51 -12.11 0.01
N ASN A 35 5.61 -12.03 -0.73
CA ASN A 35 5.67 -11.39 -2.05
C ASN A 35 5.08 -9.97 -2.03
N ILE A 36 5.51 -9.16 -1.08
CA ILE A 36 5.10 -7.77 -0.89
C ILE A 36 6.29 -6.82 -1.02
N ALA A 37 6.04 -5.60 -1.42
CA ALA A 37 7.07 -4.60 -1.70
C ALA A 37 7.17 -3.49 -0.64
N ALA A 38 6.35 -3.53 0.40
CA ALA A 38 6.37 -2.60 1.50
C ALA A 38 5.87 -3.24 2.79
N VAL A 39 6.41 -2.78 3.92
CA VAL A 39 6.06 -3.24 5.26
C VAL A 39 5.78 -2.04 6.15
N ALA A 40 4.68 -2.09 6.89
CA ALA A 40 4.38 -1.10 7.91
C ALA A 40 5.27 -1.30 9.14
N VAL A 41 5.74 -0.19 9.71
CA VAL A 41 6.52 -0.19 10.95
C VAL A 41 5.67 0.39 12.08
N THR A 42 5.60 -0.33 13.18
CA THR A 42 4.76 0.00 14.33
C THR A 42 5.56 0.21 15.59
N ASN A 43 4.94 0.87 16.57
CA ASN A 43 5.43 0.97 17.94
C ASN A 43 4.89 -0.18 18.81
N GLY A 44 5.22 -0.17 20.11
CA GLY A 44 4.75 -1.17 21.07
C GLY A 44 3.22 -1.26 21.22
N ASP A 45 2.47 -0.22 20.84
CA ASP A 45 1.02 -0.15 20.87
C ASP A 45 0.36 -0.49 19.52
N HIS A 46 1.11 -1.07 18.60
CA HIS A 46 0.70 -1.42 17.24
C HIS A 46 0.26 -0.23 16.37
N GLN A 47 0.63 0.98 16.76
CA GLN A 47 0.36 2.17 15.96
C GLN A 47 1.41 2.34 14.87
N LEU A 48 0.97 2.82 13.73
CA LEU A 48 1.85 3.13 12.60
C LEU A 48 2.77 4.29 12.93
N ILE A 49 4.07 4.08 12.78
CA ILE A 49 5.10 5.10 12.94
C ILE A 49 5.98 5.28 11.71
N GLY A 50 6.00 4.30 10.81
CA GLY A 50 6.82 4.34 9.62
C GLY A 50 6.41 3.33 8.56
N ILE A 51 7.05 3.43 7.41
CA ILE A 51 6.94 2.46 6.31
C ILE A 51 8.32 2.20 5.73
N ILE A 52 8.54 0.98 5.29
CA ILE A 52 9.72 0.56 4.53
C ILE A 52 9.28 -0.07 3.23
N SER A 53 9.90 0.35 2.14
CA SER A 53 9.72 -0.24 0.81
C SER A 53 11.00 -0.91 0.30
N GLU A 54 10.90 -1.70 -0.76
CA GLU A 54 12.06 -2.26 -1.48
C GLU A 54 13.02 -1.15 -1.92
N ARG A 55 12.50 0.01 -2.34
CA ARG A 55 13.30 1.17 -2.72
C ARG A 55 14.13 1.72 -1.54
N ASP A 56 13.54 1.78 -0.34
CA ASP A 56 14.26 2.21 0.86
C ASP A 56 15.43 1.28 1.16
N ILE A 57 15.23 -0.02 1.03
CA ILE A 57 16.28 -1.02 1.25
C ILE A 57 17.41 -0.83 0.24
N THR A 58 17.09 -0.65 -1.03
CA THR A 58 18.09 -0.43 -2.07
C THR A 58 18.88 0.86 -1.84
N HIS A 59 18.22 1.96 -1.58
CA HIS A 59 18.84 3.30 -1.52
C HIS A 59 19.40 3.67 -0.17
N ARG A 60 18.79 3.22 0.93
CA ARG A 60 19.16 3.62 2.29
C ARG A 60 19.97 2.58 3.03
N VAL A 61 19.93 1.33 2.59
CA VAL A 61 20.67 0.23 3.22
C VAL A 61 21.80 -0.25 2.33
N LEU A 62 21.48 -0.84 1.18
CA LEU A 62 22.47 -1.45 0.31
C LEU A 62 23.41 -0.41 -0.30
N ALA A 63 22.89 0.67 -0.86
CA ALA A 63 23.70 1.74 -1.45
C ALA A 63 24.58 2.46 -0.40
N CYS A 64 24.16 2.51 0.86
CA CYS A 64 24.90 3.10 1.96
C CYS A 64 25.86 2.13 2.66
N GLY A 65 25.91 0.87 2.22
CA GLY A 65 26.81 -0.14 2.79
C GLY A 65 26.42 -0.58 4.21
N LEU A 66 25.16 -0.40 4.63
CA LEU A 66 24.69 -0.82 5.93
C LEU A 66 24.45 -2.34 5.97
N ASN A 67 24.70 -2.94 7.12
CA ASN A 67 24.40 -4.34 7.34
C ASN A 67 22.90 -4.51 7.68
N PRO A 68 22.12 -5.20 6.85
CA PRO A 68 20.69 -5.38 7.10
C PRO A 68 20.35 -6.08 8.42
N GLN A 69 21.23 -6.98 8.89
CA GLN A 69 21.02 -7.72 10.14
C GLN A 69 21.28 -6.86 11.38
N ALA A 70 22.10 -5.82 11.25
CA ALA A 70 22.49 -4.95 12.35
C ALA A 70 21.78 -3.59 12.33
N THR A 71 20.95 -3.32 11.31
CA THR A 71 20.26 -2.04 11.15
C THR A 71 18.80 -2.17 11.57
N PRO A 72 18.35 -1.49 12.63
CA PRO A 72 16.94 -1.48 13.02
C PRO A 72 16.11 -0.68 12.02
N LEU A 73 14.84 -1.04 11.91
CA LEU A 73 13.89 -0.38 10.99
C LEU A 73 13.74 1.12 11.26
N SER A 74 13.82 1.51 12.55
CA SER A 74 13.75 2.92 12.94
C SER A 74 14.83 3.81 12.31
N ASP A 75 15.98 3.25 11.94
CA ASP A 75 17.09 4.02 11.36
C ASP A 75 16.87 4.37 9.88
N ILE A 76 16.05 3.61 9.15
CA ILE A 76 15.91 3.76 7.71
C ILE A 76 14.46 3.94 7.23
N MET A 77 13.47 3.75 8.08
CA MET A 77 12.06 3.91 7.72
C MET A 77 11.75 5.34 7.29
N THR A 78 10.73 5.51 6.45
CA THR A 78 10.08 6.80 6.27
C THR A 78 9.16 7.02 7.46
N GLU A 79 9.46 8.04 8.26
CA GLU A 79 8.68 8.40 9.45
C GLU A 79 7.39 9.11 9.08
N ASN A 80 6.34 8.95 9.88
CA ASN A 80 5.05 9.59 9.68
C ASN A 80 4.58 9.51 8.22
N PRO A 81 4.43 8.31 7.66
CA PRO A 81 4.04 8.17 6.26
C PRO A 81 2.65 8.73 6.02
N GLU A 82 2.39 9.12 4.77
CA GLU A 82 1.03 9.43 4.32
C GLU A 82 0.15 8.19 4.54
N THR A 83 -1.07 8.40 4.95
CA THR A 83 -2.04 7.34 5.27
C THR A 83 -3.38 7.58 4.59
N LEU A 84 -4.17 6.52 4.50
CA LEU A 84 -5.56 6.56 4.05
C LEU A 84 -6.46 6.06 5.18
N LEU A 85 -7.70 6.53 5.16
CA LEU A 85 -8.80 5.96 5.92
C LEU A 85 -9.60 4.99 5.04
N ALA A 86 -10.29 4.05 5.65
CA ALA A 86 -11.14 3.10 4.94
C ALA A 86 -12.19 3.78 4.02
N SER A 87 -12.69 4.93 4.46
CA SER A 87 -13.70 5.71 3.74
C SER A 87 -13.15 6.60 2.62
N ASP A 88 -11.82 6.74 2.51
CA ASP A 88 -11.21 7.56 1.45
C ASP A 88 -11.53 6.97 0.07
N ARG A 89 -11.47 7.82 -0.94
CA ARG A 89 -11.81 7.44 -2.32
C ARG A 89 -10.59 6.95 -3.07
N CYS A 90 -10.83 6.03 -3.98
CA CYS A 90 -9.79 5.48 -4.86
C CYS A 90 -9.04 6.59 -5.63
N LEU A 91 -9.74 7.59 -6.15
CA LEU A 91 -9.11 8.70 -6.87
C LEU A 91 -8.20 9.55 -5.97
N ASP A 92 -8.60 9.82 -4.73
CA ASP A 92 -7.80 10.59 -3.78
C ASP A 92 -6.49 9.85 -3.46
N ALA A 93 -6.56 8.53 -3.34
CA ALA A 93 -5.37 7.70 -3.13
C ALA A 93 -4.42 7.71 -4.34
N ILE A 94 -4.95 7.63 -5.56
CA ILE A 94 -4.15 7.72 -6.79
C ILE A 94 -3.46 9.10 -6.87
N GLU A 95 -4.20 10.16 -6.64
CA GLU A 95 -3.68 11.52 -6.66
C GLU A 95 -2.57 11.72 -5.61
N LEU A 96 -2.77 11.23 -4.40
CA LEU A 96 -1.77 11.28 -3.34
C LEU A 96 -0.49 10.52 -3.72
N MET A 97 -0.63 9.31 -4.25
CA MET A 97 0.53 8.52 -4.70
C MET A 97 1.31 9.21 -5.82
N LEU A 98 0.62 9.80 -6.78
CA LEU A 98 1.26 10.52 -7.89
C LEU A 98 1.95 11.81 -7.41
N THR A 99 1.26 12.59 -6.58
CA THR A 99 1.79 13.86 -6.05
C THR A 99 3.02 13.65 -5.16
N ARG A 100 3.01 12.59 -4.35
CA ARG A 100 4.11 12.27 -3.43
C ARG A 100 5.16 11.32 -4.02
N ASN A 101 4.95 10.85 -5.23
CA ASN A 101 5.81 9.86 -5.88
C ASN A 101 6.04 8.61 -5.02
N ILE A 102 4.95 8.08 -4.46
CA ILE A 102 4.92 6.88 -3.65
C ILE A 102 3.99 5.84 -4.26
N ARG A 103 4.22 4.56 -3.99
CA ARG A 103 3.46 3.45 -4.60
C ARG A 103 2.70 2.62 -3.59
N HIS A 104 2.87 2.88 -2.32
CA HIS A 104 2.24 2.16 -1.21
C HIS A 104 1.73 3.15 -0.18
N LEU A 105 0.51 2.92 0.30
CA LEU A 105 -0.11 3.70 1.35
C LEU A 105 -0.71 2.76 2.39
N PRO A 106 -0.35 2.91 3.66
CA PRO A 106 -1.04 2.22 4.74
C PRO A 106 -2.42 2.83 4.96
N VAL A 107 -3.39 1.97 5.21
CA VAL A 107 -4.73 2.33 5.63
C VAL A 107 -4.79 2.16 7.15
N VAL A 108 -5.23 3.18 7.85
CA VAL A 108 -5.28 3.19 9.31
C VAL A 108 -6.71 3.41 9.82
N ASP A 109 -6.96 2.91 11.03
CA ASP A 109 -8.17 3.22 11.79
C ASP A 109 -8.04 4.57 12.53
N ASP A 110 -9.06 4.95 13.28
CA ASP A 110 -9.10 6.18 14.08
C ASP A 110 -8.11 6.18 15.26
N GLN A 111 -7.58 5.03 15.63
CA GLN A 111 -6.50 4.89 16.62
C GLN A 111 -5.11 4.79 15.98
N ARG A 112 -4.98 5.07 14.70
CA ARG A 112 -3.75 4.98 13.90
C ARG A 112 -3.16 3.57 13.81
N ARG A 113 -3.96 2.54 14.01
CA ARG A 113 -3.54 1.15 13.76
C ARG A 113 -3.71 0.82 12.30
N VAL A 114 -2.74 0.11 11.75
CA VAL A 114 -2.75 -0.29 10.34
C VAL A 114 -3.78 -1.40 10.14
N ILE A 115 -4.72 -1.20 9.22
CA ILE A 115 -5.78 -2.16 8.88
C ILE A 115 -5.66 -2.70 7.46
N ALA A 116 -4.91 -2.04 6.59
CA ALA A 116 -4.58 -2.51 5.26
C ALA A 116 -3.34 -1.80 4.69
N MET A 117 -2.74 -2.38 3.66
CA MET A 117 -1.72 -1.76 2.83
C MET A 117 -2.20 -1.77 1.39
N ILE A 118 -2.17 -0.62 0.74
CA ILE A 118 -2.58 -0.47 -0.66
C ILE A 118 -1.37 -0.16 -1.52
N SER A 119 -1.31 -0.79 -2.68
CA SER A 119 -0.35 -0.46 -3.73
C SER A 119 -1.00 0.29 -4.89
N MET A 120 -0.19 1.04 -5.65
CA MET A 120 -0.64 1.63 -6.92
C MET A 120 -1.20 0.56 -7.86
N ARG A 121 -0.66 -0.65 -7.82
CA ARG A 121 -1.15 -1.77 -8.61
C ARG A 121 -2.58 -2.16 -8.25
N ASP A 122 -2.93 -2.17 -6.96
CA ASP A 122 -4.29 -2.47 -6.49
C ASP A 122 -5.29 -1.43 -7.03
N LEU A 123 -4.91 -0.15 -6.97
CA LEU A 123 -5.73 0.96 -7.46
C LEU A 123 -5.93 0.90 -8.98
N LEU A 124 -4.87 0.62 -9.73
CA LEU A 124 -4.94 0.48 -11.19
C LEU A 124 -5.82 -0.70 -11.61
N LYS A 125 -5.74 -1.81 -10.91
CA LYS A 125 -6.57 -2.99 -11.18
C LYS A 125 -8.06 -2.66 -11.07
N VAL A 126 -8.47 -1.97 -10.02
CA VAL A 126 -9.86 -1.55 -9.81
C VAL A 126 -10.28 -0.52 -10.87
N SER A 127 -9.42 0.43 -11.19
CA SER A 127 -9.68 1.45 -12.21
C SER A 127 -9.91 0.85 -13.59
N LEU A 128 -9.10 -0.15 -13.97
CA LEU A 128 -9.29 -0.86 -15.24
C LEU A 128 -10.59 -1.67 -15.28
N GLN A 129 -10.97 -2.29 -14.17
CA GLN A 129 -12.24 -3.01 -14.07
C GLN A 129 -13.43 -2.08 -14.28
N GLU A 130 -13.43 -0.91 -13.66
CA GLU A 130 -14.50 0.09 -13.86
C GLU A 130 -14.56 0.62 -15.29
N LEU A 131 -13.40 0.89 -15.90
CA LEU A 131 -13.34 1.36 -17.27
C LEU A 131 -13.93 0.32 -18.24
N ASN A 132 -13.61 -0.95 -18.07
CA ASN A 132 -14.16 -2.04 -18.88
C ASN A 132 -15.68 -2.15 -18.73
N ILE A 133 -16.21 -2.08 -17.52
CA ILE A 133 -17.66 -2.08 -17.27
C ILE A 133 -18.33 -0.90 -17.98
N THR A 134 -17.74 0.28 -17.91
CA THR A 134 -18.27 1.48 -18.56
C THR A 134 -18.27 1.35 -20.08
N ILE A 135 -17.21 0.80 -20.66
CA ILE A 135 -17.11 0.55 -22.10
C ILE A 135 -18.17 -0.48 -22.55
N ASP A 136 -18.34 -1.56 -21.82
CA ASP A 136 -19.33 -2.59 -22.14
C ASP A 136 -20.75 -2.05 -22.05
N TYR A 137 -21.03 -1.21 -21.06
CA TYR A 137 -22.32 -0.54 -20.95
C TYR A 137 -22.57 0.37 -22.16
N ALA A 138 -21.62 1.24 -22.48
CA ALA A 138 -21.72 2.14 -23.62
C ALA A 138 -21.89 1.40 -24.96
N ARG A 139 -21.22 0.27 -25.13
CA ARG A 139 -21.40 -0.59 -26.33
C ARG A 139 -22.79 -1.18 -26.42
N ARG A 140 -23.35 -1.68 -25.31
CA ARG A 140 -24.73 -2.21 -25.27
C ARG A 140 -25.76 -1.14 -25.58
N GLU A 141 -25.59 0.06 -25.05
CA GLU A 141 -26.46 1.20 -25.34
C GLU A 141 -26.37 1.61 -26.82
N ALA A 142 -25.18 1.62 -27.40
CA ALA A 142 -24.96 2.06 -28.77
C ALA A 142 -25.36 1.02 -29.82
N PHE A 143 -25.16 -0.27 -29.53
CA PHE A 143 -25.28 -1.33 -30.55
C PHE A 143 -26.28 -2.44 -30.19
N GLY A 144 -26.96 -2.36 -29.04
CA GLY A 144 -27.84 -3.40 -28.53
C GLY A 144 -27.09 -4.64 -28.02
N PRO A 145 -27.83 -5.64 -27.48
CA PRO A 145 -27.19 -6.89 -27.04
C PRO A 145 -26.60 -7.59 -28.26
N GLN A 146 -25.30 -7.85 -28.22
CA GLN A 146 -24.69 -8.74 -29.21
C GLN A 146 -25.03 -10.17 -28.78
N ASP A 147 -25.95 -10.76 -29.51
CA ASP A 147 -26.24 -12.19 -29.42
C ASP A 147 -24.95 -12.94 -29.79
N ALA A 148 -24.43 -13.68 -28.81
CA ALA A 148 -23.28 -14.54 -29.01
C ALA A 148 -23.62 -15.75 -29.86
#